data_87f17e2dbc5e4ae46ebb11b34f8045e9
#
_entry.id   87f17e2dbc5e4ae46ebb11b34f8045e9
#
_cell.length_a   1.000
_cell.length_b   1.000
_cell.length_c   1.000
_cell.angle_alpha   90.00
_cell.angle_beta   90.00
_cell.angle_gamma   90.00
#
_symmetry.space_group_name_H-M   'P 1'
#
loop_
_entity.id
_entity.type
_entity.pdbx_description
1 polymer ?
#
loop_
_entity_poly.entity_id
_entity_poly.type
_entity_poly.pdbx_seq_one_letter_code
_entity_poly.pdbx_strand_id
1 'polypeptide(L)'
;MAEPIFALEHISFTYAGGRQVFRDMDFALYPDRKIGLYGPNGSGKTTFFRLITGLAAPQEGRILFHGRPLETEKDFRELRCKVGLVLQHAEDQLFCPTVLEDVAFGPLNLGCSQDEARVRAASTLERL
;
A
#
# COMPACT_ATOMS: atom_id res chain seq x y z
N MET A 1 10.65 22.85 -5.43
CA MET A 1 9.78 21.79 -5.99
C MET A 1 9.37 20.83 -4.87
N ALA A 2 8.14 20.35 -4.92
CA ALA A 2 7.67 19.40 -3.93
C ALA A 2 8.41 18.05 -4.11
N GLU A 3 8.77 17.42 -3.01
CA GLU A 3 9.32 16.07 -3.01
C GLU A 3 8.19 15.05 -3.18
N PRO A 4 8.36 14.01 -3.99
CA PRO A 4 7.33 12.99 -4.14
C PRO A 4 7.14 12.18 -2.84
N ILE A 5 5.88 11.81 -2.57
CA ILE A 5 5.55 10.87 -1.50
C ILE A 5 6.07 9.48 -1.85
N PHE A 6 5.80 9.03 -3.07
CA PHE A 6 6.38 7.82 -3.66
C PHE A 6 7.18 8.16 -4.90
N ALA A 7 8.32 7.52 -5.06
CA ALA A 7 9.04 7.44 -6.32
C ALA A 7 9.43 5.99 -6.60
N LEU A 8 9.16 5.55 -7.82
CA LEU A 8 9.60 4.28 -8.37
C LEU A 8 10.59 4.63 -9.48
N GLU A 9 11.81 4.11 -9.38
CA GLU A 9 12.88 4.42 -10.29
C GLU A 9 13.42 3.15 -10.94
N HIS A 10 13.35 3.09 -12.26
CA HIS A 10 13.87 1.99 -13.09
C HIS A 10 13.32 0.61 -12.70
N ILE A 11 12.05 0.53 -12.33
CA ILE A 11 11.43 -0.72 -11.86
C ILE A 11 11.28 -1.71 -13.01
N SER A 12 11.88 -2.88 -12.84
CA SER A 12 11.61 -4.04 -13.66
C SER A 12 11.07 -5.17 -12.82
N PHE A 13 9.97 -5.77 -13.25
CA PHE A 13 9.31 -6.85 -12.53
C PHE A 13 8.81 -7.94 -13.49
N THR A 14 9.19 -9.18 -13.18
CA THR A 14 8.79 -10.38 -13.90
C THR A 14 8.29 -11.41 -12.89
N TYR A 15 7.13 -12.01 -13.13
CA TYR A 15 6.65 -13.13 -12.32
C TYR A 15 7.49 -14.39 -12.54
N ALA A 16 7.49 -15.29 -11.57
CA ALA A 16 8.24 -16.55 -11.60
C ALA A 16 7.97 -17.41 -12.87
N GLY A 17 6.79 -17.26 -13.49
CA GLY A 17 6.45 -17.90 -14.77
C GLY A 17 7.04 -17.23 -16.03
N GLY A 18 7.92 -16.24 -15.88
CA GLY A 18 8.57 -15.54 -17.01
C GLY A 18 7.75 -14.39 -17.61
N ARG A 19 6.59 -14.08 -17.05
CA ARG A 19 5.78 -12.95 -17.51
C ARG A 19 6.34 -11.64 -16.98
N GLN A 20 6.91 -10.83 -17.88
CA GLN A 20 7.34 -9.47 -17.56
C GLN A 20 6.15 -8.53 -17.50
N VAL A 21 6.01 -7.79 -16.40
CA VAL A 21 4.94 -6.81 -16.18
C VAL A 21 5.44 -5.39 -16.33
N PHE A 22 6.60 -5.08 -15.75
CA PHE A 22 7.25 -3.78 -15.86
C PHE A 22 8.67 -3.92 -16.38
N ARG A 23 9.07 -2.98 -17.20
CA ARG A 23 10.42 -2.87 -17.72
C ARG A 23 10.84 -1.42 -17.67
N ASP A 24 11.84 -1.13 -16.86
CA ASP A 24 12.41 0.21 -16.69
C ASP A 24 11.34 1.29 -16.45
N MET A 25 10.40 0.99 -15.53
CA MET A 25 9.26 1.85 -15.25
C MET A 25 9.61 2.90 -14.19
N ASP A 26 9.33 4.14 -14.50
CA ASP A 26 9.40 5.26 -13.56
C ASP A 26 7.99 5.76 -13.19
N PHE A 27 7.82 6.15 -11.94
CA PHE A 27 6.57 6.72 -11.43
C PHE A 27 6.84 7.64 -10.26
N ALA A 28 6.09 8.71 -10.14
CA ALA A 28 6.14 9.58 -8.96
C ALA A 28 4.74 10.04 -8.55
N LEU A 29 4.46 9.96 -7.26
CA LEU A 29 3.25 10.49 -6.63
C LEU A 29 3.63 11.67 -5.75
N TYR A 30 3.05 12.82 -6.03
CA TYR A 30 3.26 14.05 -5.26
C TYR A 30 2.13 14.32 -4.27
N PRO A 31 2.39 15.15 -3.23
CA PRO A 31 1.34 15.56 -2.30
C PRO A 31 0.12 16.17 -3.00
N ASP A 32 -1.05 16.00 -2.40
CA ASP A 32 -2.33 16.55 -2.88
C ASP A 32 -2.73 16.12 -4.30
N ARG A 33 -2.18 15.00 -4.78
CA ARG A 33 -2.54 14.41 -6.07
C ARG A 33 -3.38 13.15 -5.88
N LYS A 34 -4.38 13.02 -6.74
CA LYS A 34 -5.15 11.78 -6.93
C LYS A 34 -4.84 11.25 -8.32
N ILE A 35 -4.36 10.03 -8.40
CA ILE A 35 -3.95 9.41 -9.66
C ILE A 35 -4.85 8.21 -9.94
N GLY A 36 -5.44 8.19 -11.12
CA GLY A 36 -6.16 7.03 -11.63
C GLY A 36 -5.23 6.15 -12.48
N LEU A 37 -5.17 4.86 -12.18
CA LEU A 37 -4.50 3.88 -13.03
C LEU A 37 -5.52 3.26 -13.97
N TYR A 38 -5.31 3.44 -15.26
CA TYR A 38 -6.17 2.89 -16.31
C TYR A 38 -5.42 1.88 -17.15
N GLY A 39 -6.10 0.81 -17.52
CA GLY A 39 -5.56 -0.21 -18.41
C GLY A 39 -6.42 -1.47 -18.41
N PRO A 40 -6.26 -2.34 -19.42
CA PRO A 40 -6.98 -3.61 -19.48
C PRO A 40 -6.56 -4.56 -18.35
N ASN A 41 -7.36 -5.60 -18.13
CA ASN A 41 -7.00 -6.66 -17.20
C ASN A 41 -5.66 -7.29 -17.59
N GLY A 42 -4.79 -7.48 -16.60
CA GLY A 42 -3.44 -8.02 -16.83
C GLY A 42 -2.39 -7.00 -17.27
N SER A 43 -2.70 -5.70 -17.27
CA SER A 43 -1.74 -4.65 -17.60
C SER A 43 -0.74 -4.31 -16.47
N GLY A 44 -0.92 -4.88 -15.27
CA GLY A 44 -0.02 -4.68 -14.15
C GLY A 44 -0.52 -3.77 -13.03
N LYS A 45 -1.80 -3.33 -13.07
CA LYS A 45 -2.36 -2.46 -12.01
C LYS A 45 -2.24 -3.06 -10.61
N THR A 46 -2.65 -4.31 -10.44
CA THR A 46 -2.53 -5.02 -9.16
C THR A 46 -1.07 -5.22 -8.76
N THR A 47 -0.21 -5.56 -9.73
CA THR A 47 1.22 -5.72 -9.49
C THR A 47 1.87 -4.42 -9.01
N PHE A 48 1.47 -3.29 -9.59
CA PHE A 48 1.92 -1.97 -9.15
C PHE A 48 1.60 -1.75 -7.66
N PHE A 49 0.37 -2.01 -7.21
CA PHE A 49 0.01 -1.87 -5.80
C PHE A 49 0.75 -2.85 -4.90
N ARG A 50 1.02 -4.06 -5.37
CA ARG A 50 1.82 -5.04 -4.61
C ARG A 50 3.26 -4.60 -4.42
N LEU A 51 3.84 -3.97 -5.43
CA LEU A 51 5.21 -3.44 -5.35
C LEU A 51 5.30 -2.29 -4.34
N ILE A 52 4.42 -1.28 -4.44
CA ILE A 52 4.48 -0.12 -3.55
C ILE A 52 4.13 -0.43 -2.09
N THR A 53 3.45 -1.55 -1.82
CA THR A 53 3.12 -2.00 -0.46
C THR A 53 4.08 -3.07 0.08
N GLY A 54 5.06 -3.49 -0.71
CA GLY A 54 6.04 -4.50 -0.30
C GLY A 54 5.52 -5.94 -0.31
N LEU A 55 4.39 -6.19 -0.99
CA LEU A 55 3.85 -7.54 -1.19
C LEU A 55 4.51 -8.28 -2.37
N ALA A 56 5.29 -7.57 -3.15
CA ALA A 56 6.18 -8.09 -4.17
C ALA A 56 7.44 -7.22 -4.22
N ALA A 57 8.57 -7.80 -4.61
CA ALA A 57 9.84 -7.09 -4.76
C ALA A 57 10.24 -7.01 -6.23
N PRO A 58 10.66 -5.84 -6.75
CA PRO A 58 11.17 -5.74 -8.10
C PRO A 58 12.53 -6.44 -8.22
N GLN A 59 12.86 -6.94 -9.42
CA GLN A 59 14.18 -7.49 -9.70
C GLN A 59 15.21 -6.38 -9.92
N GLU A 60 14.76 -5.23 -10.45
CA GLU A 60 15.61 -4.07 -10.69
C GLU A 60 14.88 -2.80 -10.29
N GLY A 61 15.66 -1.76 -10.01
CA GLY A 61 15.15 -0.47 -9.61
C GLY A 61 14.98 -0.32 -8.10
N ARG A 62 14.42 0.80 -7.70
CA ARG A 62 14.19 1.09 -6.28
C ARG A 62 12.87 1.81 -6.06
N ILE A 63 12.31 1.61 -4.89
CA ILE A 63 11.08 2.26 -4.43
C ILE A 63 11.48 3.19 -3.28
N LEU A 64 11.08 4.45 -3.38
CA LEU A 64 11.33 5.45 -2.34
C LEU A 64 10.01 5.92 -1.75
N PHE A 65 10.00 6.14 -0.45
CA PHE A 65 8.90 6.76 0.27
C PHE A 65 9.44 7.97 1.05
N HIS A 66 8.94 9.16 0.74
CA HIS A 66 9.49 10.44 1.22
C HIS A 66 11.02 10.50 1.08
N GLY A 67 11.52 10.17 -0.12
CA GLY A 67 12.95 10.19 -0.45
C GLY A 67 13.80 9.08 0.17
N ARG A 68 13.22 8.23 1.03
CA ARG A 68 13.94 7.11 1.67
C ARG A 68 13.71 5.81 0.91
N PRO A 69 14.77 5.08 0.54
CA PRO A 69 14.63 3.77 -0.10
C PRO A 69 13.91 2.77 0.82
N LEU A 70 13.04 1.97 0.23
CA LEU A 70 12.38 0.84 0.90
C LEU A 70 13.09 -0.44 0.46
N GLU A 71 13.94 -1.00 1.32
CA GLU A 71 14.80 -2.14 0.98
C GLU A 71 14.50 -3.38 1.82
N THR A 72 14.06 -3.16 3.06
CA THR A 72 13.85 -4.23 4.04
C THR A 72 12.39 -4.39 4.39
N GLU A 73 12.03 -5.56 4.91
CA GLU A 73 10.67 -5.79 5.45
C GLU A 73 10.33 -4.81 6.58
N LYS A 74 11.32 -4.35 7.33
CA LYS A 74 11.12 -3.32 8.35
C LYS A 74 10.65 -2.01 7.73
N ASP A 75 11.27 -1.57 6.63
CA ASP A 75 10.89 -0.34 5.93
C ASP A 75 9.45 -0.44 5.40
N PHE A 76 9.09 -1.57 4.80
CA PHE A 76 7.73 -1.79 4.32
C PHE A 76 6.69 -1.92 5.44
N ARG A 77 7.08 -2.45 6.59
CA ARG A 77 6.21 -2.49 7.77
C ARG A 77 5.90 -1.07 8.26
N GLU A 78 6.91 -0.21 8.35
CA GLU A 78 6.73 1.21 8.69
C GLU A 78 5.85 1.93 7.66
N LEU A 79 6.06 1.64 6.37
CA LEU A 79 5.21 2.16 5.29
C LEU A 79 3.74 1.76 5.48
N ARG A 80 3.46 0.49 5.73
CA ARG A 80 2.10 -0.04 5.89
C ARG A 80 1.37 0.54 7.11
N CYS A 81 2.08 1.14 8.07
CA CYS A 81 1.47 1.92 9.13
C CYS A 81 0.90 3.28 8.65
N LYS A 82 1.32 3.75 7.49
CA LYS A 82 0.95 5.07 6.93
C LYS A 82 0.14 4.97 5.64
N VAL A 83 0.15 3.83 4.98
CA VAL A 83 -0.49 3.60 3.68
C VAL A 83 -1.47 2.44 3.80
N GLY A 84 -2.71 2.70 3.47
CA GLY A 84 -3.75 1.67 3.39
C GLY A 84 -3.91 1.15 1.98
N LEU A 85 -4.15 -0.15 1.84
CA LEU A 85 -4.50 -0.80 0.59
C LEU A 85 -5.92 -1.34 0.68
N VAL A 86 -6.80 -0.91 -0.24
CA VAL A 86 -8.12 -1.50 -0.42
C VAL A 86 -8.05 -2.53 -1.54
N LEU A 87 -8.39 -3.77 -1.21
CA LEU A 87 -8.38 -4.87 -2.18
C LEU A 87 -9.57 -4.78 -3.13
N GLN A 88 -9.46 -5.45 -4.28
CA GLN A 88 -10.52 -5.51 -5.30
C GLN A 88 -11.85 -6.03 -4.74
N HIS A 89 -11.78 -7.03 -3.87
CA HIS A 89 -12.92 -7.58 -3.12
C HIS A 89 -12.78 -7.12 -1.66
N ALA A 90 -13.35 -5.95 -1.36
CA ALA A 90 -13.22 -5.35 -0.03
C ALA A 90 -13.81 -6.23 1.08
N GLU A 91 -14.83 -7.02 0.77
CA GLU A 91 -15.43 -7.99 1.67
C GLU A 91 -14.45 -9.05 2.19
N ASP A 92 -13.42 -9.39 1.42
CA ASP A 92 -12.38 -10.34 1.83
C ASP A 92 -11.49 -9.80 2.97
N GLN A 93 -11.58 -8.49 3.24
CA GLN A 93 -10.87 -7.84 4.34
C GLN A 93 -11.68 -7.82 5.64
N LEU A 94 -12.96 -8.23 5.60
CA LEU A 94 -13.85 -8.26 6.75
C LEU A 94 -13.83 -9.68 7.36
N PHE A 95 -13.34 -9.79 8.58
CA PHE A 95 -13.20 -11.09 9.26
C PHE A 95 -13.61 -11.08 10.73
N CYS A 96 -13.93 -9.90 11.28
CA CYS A 96 -14.42 -9.77 12.65
C CYS A 96 -15.97 -9.84 12.71
N PRO A 97 -16.56 -10.18 13.88
CA PRO A 97 -18.00 -10.26 14.05
C PRO A 97 -18.74 -8.93 13.85
N THR A 98 -18.08 -7.80 14.14
CA THR A 98 -18.67 -6.46 14.03
C THR A 98 -17.79 -5.52 13.21
N VAL A 99 -18.41 -4.50 12.63
CA VAL A 99 -17.70 -3.44 11.88
C VAL A 99 -16.72 -2.70 12.80
N LEU A 100 -17.12 -2.43 14.05
CA LEU A 100 -16.26 -1.77 15.02
C LEU A 100 -14.97 -2.56 15.29
N GLU A 101 -15.07 -3.87 15.42
CA GLU A 101 -13.92 -4.75 15.63
C GLU A 101 -13.00 -4.81 14.40
N ASP A 102 -13.56 -4.86 13.20
CA ASP A 102 -12.77 -4.80 11.98
C ASP A 102 -11.98 -3.51 11.87
N VAL A 103 -12.59 -2.37 12.13
CA VAL A 103 -11.92 -1.07 12.10
C VAL A 103 -10.90 -0.92 13.24
N ALA A 104 -11.18 -1.47 14.41
CA ALA A 104 -10.27 -1.46 15.56
C ALA A 104 -9.05 -2.36 15.38
N PHE A 105 -9.11 -3.34 14.49
CA PHE A 105 -8.03 -4.31 14.26
C PHE A 105 -6.71 -3.64 13.82
N GLY A 106 -6.78 -2.64 12.94
CA GLY A 106 -5.61 -1.88 12.51
C GLY A 106 -4.89 -1.20 13.69
N PRO A 107 -5.55 -0.33 14.46
CA PRO A 107 -4.97 0.29 15.64
C PRO A 107 -4.42 -0.71 16.67
N LEU A 108 -5.11 -1.82 16.91
CA LEU A 108 -4.62 -2.88 17.79
C LEU A 108 -3.28 -3.46 17.31
N ASN A 109 -3.15 -3.72 16.03
CA ASN A 109 -1.89 -4.20 15.43
C ASN A 109 -0.75 -3.17 15.51
N LEU A 110 -1.09 -1.89 15.61
CA LEU A 110 -0.13 -0.81 15.79
C LEU A 110 0.28 -0.59 17.26
N GLY A 111 -0.24 -1.40 18.17
CA GLY A 111 0.12 -1.36 19.60
C GLY A 111 -0.80 -0.50 20.47
N CYS A 112 -1.93 -0.02 19.95
CA CYS A 112 -2.93 0.63 20.77
C CYS A 112 -3.57 -0.35 21.78
N SER A 113 -3.97 0.16 22.94
CA SER A 113 -4.82 -0.60 23.87
C SER A 113 -6.19 -0.88 23.25
N GLN A 114 -6.94 -1.84 23.80
CA GLN A 114 -8.29 -2.14 23.32
C GLN A 114 -9.20 -0.91 23.40
N ASP A 115 -9.14 -0.15 24.49
CA ASP A 115 -9.96 1.04 24.67
C ASP A 115 -9.60 2.14 23.66
N GLU A 116 -8.31 2.41 23.45
CA GLU A 116 -7.84 3.36 22.44
C GLU A 116 -8.25 2.94 21.03
N ALA A 117 -8.10 1.68 20.69
CA ALA A 117 -8.48 1.16 19.38
C ALA A 117 -9.98 1.30 19.11
N ARG A 118 -10.82 1.03 20.11
CA ARG A 118 -12.28 1.21 20.00
C ARG A 118 -12.66 2.67 19.84
N VAL A 119 -12.05 3.57 20.59
CA VAL A 119 -12.30 5.02 20.49
C VAL A 119 -11.91 5.53 19.09
N ARG A 120 -10.75 5.15 18.60
CA ARG A 120 -10.29 5.51 17.23
C ARG A 120 -11.21 4.94 16.15
N ALA A 121 -11.61 3.69 16.29
CA ALA A 121 -12.51 3.04 15.34
C ALA A 121 -13.89 3.72 15.31
N ALA A 122 -14.49 3.99 16.47
CA ALA A 122 -15.76 4.68 16.56
C ALA A 122 -15.69 6.09 15.97
N SER A 123 -14.66 6.86 16.31
CA SER A 123 -14.44 8.20 15.76
C SER A 123 -14.26 8.19 14.24
N THR A 124 -13.57 7.21 13.70
CA THR A 124 -13.38 7.06 12.25
C THR A 124 -14.70 6.75 11.55
N LEU A 125 -15.49 5.82 12.10
CA LEU A 125 -16.79 5.44 11.53
C LEU A 125 -17.80 6.60 11.56
N GLU A 126 -17.77 7.43 12.60
CA GLU A 126 -18.64 8.63 12.70
C GLU A 126 -18.30 9.70 11.64
N ARG A 127 -17.08 9.68 11.08
CA ARG A 127 -16.61 10.64 10.07
C ARG A 127 -16.93 10.22 8.63
N LEU A 128 -17.38 9.00 8.43
CA LEU A 128 -17.79 8.46 7.13
C LEU A 128 -19.28 8.66 6.88
#